data_f23afb80ccf3c4c6bdaafb2c54a9a60f
#
_entry.id   f23afb80ccf3c4c6bdaafb2c54a9a60f
#
_cell.length_a   1.000
_cell.length_b   1.000
_cell.length_c   1.000
_cell.angle_alpha   90.00
_cell.angle_beta   90.00
_cell.angle_gamma   90.00
#
_symmetry.space_group_name_H-M   'P 1'
#
loop_
_entity.id
_entity.type
_entity.pdbx_description
1 polymer ?
#
loop_
_entity_poly.entity_id
_entity_poly.type
_entity_poly.pdbx_seq_one_letter_code
_entity_poly.pdbx_strand_id
1 'polypeptide(L)'
;MRKMVPALITALAAMLCSAAFSQTGAPPRPSDFGKREFESNCASCHGVSGKGNGPLVELLRRSPPDLTLLAQRNQGVFPINRLYEVVEGGNLPAHGSRDMPVWGRAYRMEDAQYYMDAPYDPEALVRSRLLALLEYINRLQVR
;
A
#
# COMPACT_ATOMS: atom_id res chain seq x y z
N MET A 1 51.55 -55.20 -7.02
CA MET A 1 50.16 -54.77 -7.38
C MET A 1 49.76 -53.64 -6.43
N ARG A 2 49.86 -52.39 -6.87
CA ARG A 2 49.69 -51.17 -6.06
C ARG A 2 48.21 -50.77 -6.05
N LYS A 3 47.68 -50.55 -4.84
CA LYS A 3 46.28 -50.23 -4.57
C LYS A 3 45.95 -48.80 -5.07
N MET A 4 45.22 -48.71 -6.19
CA MET A 4 44.73 -47.43 -6.81
C MET A 4 43.22 -47.20 -6.60
N VAL A 5 42.67 -47.58 -5.47
CA VAL A 5 41.24 -47.52 -5.25
C VAL A 5 40.73 -46.33 -4.43
N PRO A 6 41.54 -45.60 -3.59
CA PRO A 6 40.94 -44.50 -2.81
C PRO A 6 40.80 -43.16 -3.53
N ALA A 7 41.43 -42.94 -4.71
CA ALA A 7 41.37 -41.65 -5.37
C ALA A 7 40.10 -41.37 -6.19
N LEU A 8 39.39 -42.42 -6.61
CA LEU A 8 38.13 -42.25 -7.38
C LEU A 8 36.92 -41.93 -6.52
N ILE A 9 36.89 -42.34 -5.26
CA ILE A 9 35.76 -42.13 -4.38
C ILE A 9 35.70 -40.68 -3.86
N THR A 10 36.83 -40.02 -3.68
CA THR A 10 36.91 -38.61 -3.26
C THR A 10 36.49 -37.62 -4.35
N ALA A 11 36.68 -37.95 -5.62
CA ALA A 11 36.25 -37.08 -6.72
C ALA A 11 34.76 -37.08 -6.96
N LEU A 12 34.07 -38.19 -6.66
CA LEU A 12 32.59 -38.29 -6.86
C LEU A 12 31.81 -37.59 -5.75
N ALA A 13 32.38 -37.49 -4.53
CA ALA A 13 31.73 -36.78 -3.41
C ALA A 13 31.77 -35.26 -3.55
N ALA A 14 32.78 -34.71 -4.24
CA ALA A 14 32.90 -33.26 -4.50
C ALA A 14 31.92 -32.76 -5.57
N MET A 15 31.44 -33.60 -6.46
CA MET A 15 30.52 -33.21 -7.55
C MET A 15 29.04 -33.14 -7.10
N LEU A 16 28.69 -33.78 -5.98
CA LEU A 16 27.33 -33.80 -5.46
C LEU A 16 26.97 -32.59 -4.56
N CYS A 17 27.97 -31.81 -4.13
CA CYS A 17 27.77 -30.65 -3.26
C CYS A 17 27.45 -29.34 -3.99
N SER A 18 27.56 -29.30 -5.34
CA SER A 18 27.42 -28.05 -6.11
C SER A 18 25.99 -27.77 -6.60
N ALA A 19 25.01 -28.64 -6.33
CA ALA A 19 23.64 -28.50 -6.86
C ALA A 19 22.61 -27.88 -5.88
N ALA A 20 23.03 -27.43 -4.69
CA ALA A 20 22.10 -27.01 -3.64
C ALA A 20 21.94 -25.50 -3.46
N PHE A 21 22.54 -24.65 -4.31
CA PHE A 21 22.50 -23.20 -4.14
C PHE A 21 21.92 -22.45 -5.34
N SER A 22 20.80 -22.91 -5.88
CA SER A 22 20.05 -22.15 -6.90
C SER A 22 18.60 -21.94 -6.49
N GLN A 23 18.38 -21.43 -5.28
CA GLN A 23 17.14 -20.76 -4.97
C GLN A 23 17.37 -19.25 -4.98
N THR A 24 17.60 -18.70 -6.16
CA THR A 24 17.42 -17.26 -6.39
C THR A 24 15.91 -17.00 -6.54
N GLY A 25 15.17 -17.24 -5.48
CA GLY A 25 13.89 -16.58 -5.31
C GLY A 25 14.18 -15.09 -5.26
N ALA A 26 13.70 -14.31 -6.25
CA ALA A 26 13.75 -12.86 -6.15
C ALA A 26 13.21 -12.47 -4.77
N PRO A 27 13.85 -11.54 -4.05
CA PRO A 27 13.35 -11.11 -2.76
C PRO A 27 11.88 -10.70 -2.92
N PRO A 28 10.99 -11.06 -1.98
CA PRO A 28 9.60 -10.67 -2.06
C PRO A 28 9.57 -9.15 -2.26
N ARG A 29 8.91 -8.70 -3.32
CA ARG A 29 8.75 -7.26 -3.57
C ARG A 29 8.12 -6.65 -2.32
N PRO A 30 8.64 -5.53 -1.81
CA PRO A 30 8.00 -4.84 -0.71
C PRO A 30 6.51 -4.68 -1.05
N SER A 31 5.64 -5.14 -0.17
CA SER A 31 4.21 -5.01 -0.38
C SER A 31 3.89 -3.51 -0.49
N ASP A 32 3.26 -3.10 -1.58
CA ASP A 32 2.82 -1.72 -1.76
C ASP A 32 1.71 -1.42 -0.76
N PHE A 33 2.11 -0.90 0.39
CA PHE A 33 1.23 -0.64 1.52
C PHE A 33 0.17 0.40 1.14
N GLY A 34 0.55 1.49 0.49
CA GLY A 34 -0.39 2.52 0.04
C GLY A 34 -1.42 2.01 -0.96
N LYS A 35 -1.00 1.11 -1.86
CA LYS A 35 -1.93 0.45 -2.78
C LYS A 35 -2.95 -0.41 -2.02
N ARG A 36 -2.49 -1.20 -1.05
CA ARG A 36 -3.41 -2.02 -0.25
C ARG A 36 -4.39 -1.17 0.56
N GLU A 37 -3.91 -0.10 1.20
CA GLU A 37 -4.78 0.86 1.90
C GLU A 37 -5.85 1.41 0.95
N PHE A 38 -5.47 1.81 -0.26
CA PHE A 38 -6.39 2.32 -1.26
C PHE A 38 -7.42 1.27 -1.70
N GLU A 39 -6.96 0.07 -2.05
CA GLU A 39 -7.83 -1.02 -2.53
C GLU A 39 -8.82 -1.47 -1.45
N SER A 40 -8.38 -1.54 -0.19
CA SER A 40 -9.22 -1.97 0.93
C SER A 40 -10.25 -0.93 1.36
N ASN A 41 -9.88 0.36 1.34
CA ASN A 41 -10.65 1.40 2.00
C ASN A 41 -11.27 2.43 1.05
N CYS A 42 -10.75 2.59 -0.15
CA CYS A 42 -11.14 3.67 -1.07
C CYS A 42 -11.74 3.16 -2.37
N ALA A 43 -11.26 2.02 -2.89
CA ALA A 43 -11.61 1.54 -4.22
C ALA A 43 -13.09 1.18 -4.39
N SER A 44 -13.80 0.83 -3.31
CA SER A 44 -15.24 0.56 -3.36
C SER A 44 -16.05 1.74 -3.89
N CYS A 45 -15.63 2.96 -3.61
CA CYS A 45 -16.25 4.19 -4.11
C CYS A 45 -15.44 4.82 -5.24
N HIS A 46 -14.10 4.94 -5.06
CA HIS A 46 -13.25 5.63 -6.05
C HIS A 46 -12.82 4.77 -7.24
N GLY A 47 -13.11 3.46 -7.23
CA GLY A 47 -12.64 2.50 -8.23
C GLY A 47 -11.16 2.15 -8.04
N VAL A 48 -10.74 0.97 -8.48
CA VAL A 48 -9.34 0.51 -8.37
C VAL A 48 -8.35 1.40 -9.14
N SER A 49 -8.83 2.11 -10.16
CA SER A 49 -8.05 3.08 -10.94
C SER A 49 -8.11 4.50 -10.40
N GLY A 50 -8.90 4.77 -9.34
CA GLY A 50 -9.07 6.09 -8.77
C GLY A 50 -9.97 7.04 -9.56
N LYS A 51 -10.70 6.55 -10.57
CA LYS A 51 -11.51 7.40 -11.47
C LYS A 51 -12.92 7.73 -10.98
N GLY A 52 -13.26 7.37 -9.75
CA GLY A 52 -14.59 7.63 -9.20
C GLY A 52 -15.67 6.68 -9.72
N ASN A 53 -15.29 5.51 -10.21
CA ASN A 53 -16.17 4.50 -10.82
C ASN A 53 -16.22 3.19 -10.02
N GLY A 54 -16.13 3.27 -8.71
CA GLY A 54 -16.23 2.10 -7.83
C GLY A 54 -17.63 1.49 -7.80
N PRO A 55 -17.76 0.22 -7.37
CA PRO A 55 -19.03 -0.51 -7.39
C PRO A 55 -20.13 0.12 -6.49
N LEU A 56 -19.77 0.94 -5.51
CA LEU A 56 -20.74 1.60 -4.63
C LEU A 56 -21.21 2.98 -5.12
N VAL A 57 -20.74 3.45 -6.28
CA VAL A 57 -21.05 4.81 -6.79
C VAL A 57 -22.54 5.05 -6.92
N GLU A 58 -23.30 4.05 -7.37
CA GLU A 58 -24.75 4.14 -7.55
C GLU A 58 -25.54 4.33 -6.25
N LEU A 59 -24.93 3.99 -5.12
CA LEU A 59 -25.52 4.15 -3.78
C LEU A 59 -25.20 5.52 -3.17
N LEU A 60 -24.30 6.29 -3.78
CA LEU A 60 -23.87 7.57 -3.26
C LEU A 60 -24.74 8.72 -3.78
N ARG A 61 -25.01 9.70 -2.92
CA ARG A 61 -25.73 10.92 -3.32
C ARG A 61 -24.97 11.76 -4.35
N ARG A 62 -23.65 11.65 -4.37
CA ARG A 62 -22.77 12.33 -5.31
C ARG A 62 -21.66 11.38 -5.73
N SER A 63 -21.37 11.34 -7.00
CA SER A 63 -20.23 10.57 -7.50
C SER A 63 -18.91 11.08 -6.90
N PRO A 64 -18.04 10.18 -6.44
CA PRO A 64 -16.72 10.57 -5.97
C PRO A 64 -15.92 11.19 -7.12
N PRO A 65 -15.03 12.15 -6.82
CA PRO A 65 -14.21 12.77 -7.84
C PRO A 65 -13.22 11.76 -8.44
N ASP A 66 -12.83 12.02 -9.68
CA ASP A 66 -11.68 11.38 -10.31
C ASP A 66 -10.40 11.85 -9.61
N LEU A 67 -9.77 10.94 -8.88
CA LEU A 67 -8.54 11.19 -8.13
C LEU A 67 -7.29 11.24 -9.02
N THR A 68 -7.37 10.77 -10.26
CA THR A 68 -6.22 10.78 -11.18
C THR A 68 -5.94 12.17 -11.76
N LEU A 69 -6.85 13.11 -11.60
CA LEU A 69 -6.77 14.46 -12.14
C LEU A 69 -6.46 15.54 -11.09
N LEU A 70 -6.09 15.16 -9.86
CA LEU A 70 -5.88 16.12 -8.78
C LEU A 70 -4.74 17.08 -9.08
N ALA A 71 -3.61 16.58 -9.54
CA ALA A 71 -2.47 17.42 -9.92
C ALA A 71 -2.84 18.34 -11.11
N GLN A 72 -3.49 17.82 -12.14
CA GLN A 72 -3.92 18.60 -13.30
C GLN A 72 -4.83 19.76 -12.89
N ARG A 73 -5.81 19.50 -12.02
CA ARG A 73 -6.75 20.52 -11.49
C ARG A 73 -6.08 21.53 -10.54
N ASN A 74 -4.87 21.24 -10.11
CA ASN A 74 -4.08 22.07 -9.21
C ASN A 74 -2.77 22.52 -9.86
N GLN A 75 -2.85 23.00 -11.11
CA GLN A 75 -1.73 23.59 -11.86
C GLN A 75 -0.50 22.67 -11.99
N GLY A 76 -0.73 21.37 -12.10
CA GLY A 76 0.34 20.36 -12.22
C GLY A 76 0.95 19.91 -10.89
N VAL A 77 0.55 20.48 -9.75
CA VAL A 77 1.08 20.16 -8.43
C VAL A 77 0.10 19.26 -7.67
N PHE A 78 0.57 18.10 -7.23
CA PHE A 78 -0.24 17.22 -6.39
C PHE A 78 -0.53 17.86 -5.03
N PRO A 79 -1.79 18.09 -4.64
CA PRO A 79 -2.16 18.89 -3.48
C PRO A 79 -2.10 18.07 -2.18
N ILE A 80 -0.93 17.55 -1.81
CA ILE A 80 -0.75 16.58 -0.72
C ILE A 80 -1.29 17.06 0.63
N ASN A 81 -1.04 18.31 1.02
CA ASN A 81 -1.47 18.85 2.31
C ASN A 81 -3.00 18.88 2.38
N ARG A 82 -3.66 19.38 1.33
CA ARG A 82 -5.12 19.41 1.27
C ARG A 82 -5.73 18.01 1.33
N LEU A 83 -5.12 17.05 0.61
CA LEU A 83 -5.60 15.68 0.63
C LEU A 83 -5.41 15.02 1.99
N TYR A 84 -4.29 15.30 2.65
CA TYR A 84 -4.04 14.83 4.01
C TYR A 84 -5.16 15.28 4.95
N GLU A 85 -5.44 16.59 5.00
CA GLU A 85 -6.51 17.16 5.83
C GLU A 85 -7.88 16.56 5.52
N VAL A 86 -8.17 16.36 4.24
CA VAL A 86 -9.42 15.80 3.78
C VAL A 86 -9.61 14.36 4.22
N VAL A 87 -8.57 13.52 4.05
CA VAL A 87 -8.64 12.08 4.36
C VAL A 87 -8.56 11.84 5.86
N GLU A 88 -7.76 12.62 6.57
CA GLU A 88 -7.69 12.57 8.03
C GLU A 88 -9.03 12.95 8.68
N GLY A 89 -9.78 13.86 8.07
CA GLY A 89 -11.05 14.37 8.58
C GLY A 89 -10.94 15.68 9.34
N GLY A 90 -9.99 16.53 8.96
CA GLY A 90 -9.91 17.91 9.42
C GLY A 90 -11.19 18.69 9.11
N ASN A 91 -11.29 19.90 9.68
CA ASN A 91 -12.49 20.76 9.65
C ASN A 91 -12.84 21.32 8.24
N LEU A 92 -12.57 20.56 7.21
CA LEU A 92 -12.96 20.92 5.85
C LEU A 92 -14.36 20.39 5.57
N PRO A 93 -15.32 21.25 5.20
CA PRO A 93 -16.61 20.81 4.69
C PRO A 93 -16.47 20.04 3.36
N ALA A 94 -15.29 19.54 3.11
CA ALA A 94 -14.74 19.31 1.80
C ALA A 94 -15.10 18.00 1.17
N HIS A 95 -15.62 17.03 1.87
CA HIS A 95 -16.06 15.85 1.18
C HIS A 95 -17.54 15.91 0.80
N GLY A 96 -18.19 17.06 0.96
CA GLY A 96 -19.49 17.36 0.35
C GLY A 96 -20.60 16.34 0.60
N SER A 97 -20.29 15.22 1.20
CA SER A 97 -21.23 14.18 1.59
C SER A 97 -20.74 13.47 2.85
N ARG A 98 -21.69 13.05 3.67
CA ARG A 98 -21.44 12.17 4.82
C ARG A 98 -21.07 10.73 4.39
N ASP A 99 -20.88 10.53 3.11
CA ASP A 99 -20.70 9.19 2.52
C ASP A 99 -19.22 8.73 2.55
N MET A 100 -18.28 9.67 2.69
CA MET A 100 -16.87 9.32 2.86
C MET A 100 -16.48 9.29 4.35
N PRO A 101 -15.94 8.18 4.85
CA PRO A 101 -15.48 8.06 6.23
C PRO A 101 -14.38 9.06 6.58
N VAL A 102 -14.28 9.40 7.86
CA VAL A 102 -13.15 10.13 8.45
C VAL A 102 -12.05 9.11 8.75
N TRP A 103 -11.12 8.96 7.82
CA TRP A 103 -10.15 7.87 7.86
C TRP A 103 -9.15 8.00 9.01
N GLY A 104 -8.74 9.21 9.39
CA GLY A 104 -7.88 9.39 10.57
C GLY A 104 -8.49 8.78 11.83
N ARG A 105 -9.80 8.96 12.05
CA ARG A 105 -10.49 8.35 13.18
C ARG A 105 -10.62 6.84 13.04
N ALA A 106 -10.95 6.35 11.84
CA ALA A 106 -11.08 4.93 11.58
C ALA A 106 -9.77 4.20 11.84
N TYR A 107 -8.66 4.74 11.37
CA TYR A 107 -7.33 4.18 11.60
C TYR A 107 -6.94 4.17 13.07
N ARG A 108 -7.20 5.27 13.82
CA ARG A 108 -6.94 5.29 15.28
C ARG A 108 -7.68 4.18 16.01
N MET A 109 -8.94 3.93 15.66
CA MET A 109 -9.75 2.88 16.30
C MET A 109 -9.25 1.48 15.95
N GLU A 110 -8.92 1.24 14.69
CA GLU A 110 -8.40 -0.03 14.19
C GLU A 110 -7.02 -0.35 14.80
N ASP A 111 -6.11 0.62 14.78
CA ASP A 111 -4.76 0.48 15.30
C ASP A 111 -4.78 0.30 16.83
N ALA A 112 -5.65 1.01 17.57
CA ALA A 112 -5.82 0.83 19.00
C ALA A 112 -6.24 -0.59 19.37
N GLN A 113 -7.08 -1.21 18.57
CA GLN A 113 -7.49 -2.60 18.79
C GLN A 113 -6.34 -3.58 18.51
N TYR A 114 -5.53 -3.31 17.48
CA TYR A 114 -4.44 -4.19 17.08
C TYR A 114 -3.23 -4.12 18.05
N TYR A 115 -2.92 -2.92 18.56
CA TYR A 115 -1.75 -2.67 19.40
C TYR A 115 -2.08 -2.56 20.90
N MET A 116 -3.18 -3.15 21.35
CA MET A 116 -3.68 -3.02 22.73
C MET A 116 -2.65 -3.40 23.80
N ASP A 117 -1.79 -4.38 23.48
CA ASP A 117 -0.79 -4.93 24.41
C ASP A 117 0.65 -4.51 24.07
N ALA A 118 0.84 -3.57 23.13
CA ALA A 118 2.16 -3.12 22.71
C ALA A 118 2.28 -1.59 22.79
N PRO A 119 3.41 -1.06 23.26
CA PRO A 119 3.64 0.38 23.23
C PRO A 119 3.76 0.85 21.76
N TYR A 120 2.95 1.82 21.38
CA TYR A 120 2.99 2.44 20.04
C TYR A 120 2.59 3.92 20.11
N ASP A 121 2.98 4.69 19.11
CA ASP A 121 2.52 6.06 18.90
C ASP A 121 1.36 6.08 17.90
N PRO A 122 0.12 6.27 18.36
CA PRO A 122 -1.07 6.23 17.49
C PRO A 122 -1.00 7.28 16.38
N GLU A 123 -0.51 8.48 16.68
CA GLU A 123 -0.46 9.56 15.70
C GLU A 123 0.61 9.34 14.63
N ALA A 124 1.77 8.80 15.01
CA ALA A 124 2.80 8.41 14.05
C ALA A 124 2.32 7.31 13.11
N LEU A 125 1.57 6.32 13.65
CA LEU A 125 1.05 5.21 12.87
C LEU A 125 -0.02 5.67 11.88
N VAL A 126 -1.01 6.45 12.33
CA VAL A 126 -2.04 7.04 11.44
C VAL A 126 -1.39 7.88 10.35
N ARG A 127 -0.41 8.73 10.72
CA ARG A 127 0.32 9.54 9.75
C ARG A 127 1.03 8.70 8.70
N SER A 128 1.67 7.60 9.10
CA SER A 128 2.36 6.73 8.16
C SER A 128 1.40 6.05 7.17
N ARG A 129 0.23 5.62 7.62
CA ARG A 129 -0.83 5.04 6.78
C ARG A 129 -1.35 6.07 5.78
N LEU A 130 -1.68 7.28 6.25
CA LEU A 130 -2.16 8.36 5.39
C LEU A 130 -1.12 8.76 4.34
N LEU A 131 0.15 8.93 4.72
CA LEU A 131 1.20 9.31 3.77
C LEU A 131 1.43 8.22 2.71
N ALA A 132 1.42 6.95 3.09
CA ALA A 132 1.53 5.85 2.13
C ALA A 132 0.36 5.81 1.14
N LEU A 133 -0.88 6.03 1.63
CA LEU A 133 -2.07 6.16 0.80
C LEU A 133 -1.95 7.33 -0.19
N LEU A 134 -1.56 8.51 0.28
CA LEU A 134 -1.42 9.70 -0.55
C LEU A 134 -0.30 9.55 -1.59
N GLU A 135 0.79 8.89 -1.23
CA GLU A 135 1.87 8.56 -2.17
C GLU A 135 1.35 7.65 -3.29
N TYR A 136 0.54 6.65 -2.95
CA TYR A 136 -0.09 5.81 -3.96
C TYR A 136 -1.03 6.61 -4.88
N ILE A 137 -1.89 7.47 -4.33
CA ILE A 137 -2.77 8.34 -5.12
C ILE A 137 -1.96 9.28 -6.02
N ASN A 138 -0.80 9.76 -5.56
CA ASN A 138 0.09 10.57 -6.39
C ASN A 138 0.65 9.79 -7.60
N ARG A 139 0.91 8.50 -7.45
CA ARG A 139 1.31 7.64 -8.59
C ARG A 139 0.20 7.42 -9.62
N LEU A 140 -1.05 7.56 -9.23
CA LEU A 140 -2.19 7.46 -10.15
C LEU A 140 -2.40 8.72 -11.00
N GLN A 141 -1.68 9.82 -10.74
CA GLN A 141 -1.91 11.07 -11.47
C GLN A 141 -1.62 10.93 -12.96
N VAL A 142 -2.53 11.44 -13.79
CA VAL A 142 -2.32 11.61 -15.25
C VAL A 142 -1.26 12.71 -15.42
N ARG A 143 -0.24 12.39 -16.20
CA ARG A 143 0.85 13.31 -16.55
C ARG A 143 0.57 13.97 -17.87
#